data_66ceac7a832bc9dfb7fea3175baba878
#
_entry.id   66ceac7a832bc9dfb7fea3175baba878
#
_cell.length_a   1.000
_cell.length_b   1.000
_cell.length_c   1.000
_cell.angle_alpha   90.00
_cell.angle_beta   90.00
_cell.angle_gamma   90.00
#
_symmetry.space_group_name_H-M   'P 1'
#
loop_
_entity.id
_entity.type
_entity.pdbx_description
1 polymer ?
#
loop_
_entity_poly.entity_id
_entity_poly.type
_entity_poly.pdbx_seq_one_letter_code
_entity_poly.pdbx_strand_id
1 'polypeptide(L)'
;MKIAHVALWTRDIDAQVTFWQRYFDGVAGEQYVSRNRPGFVSHFVSLAAGPTLEIMSLPDLLSAEQASERVGWAHIALSVGEESRVDQLAQRAQQEGILQAAP
;
A
#
# COMPACT_ATOMS: atom_id res chain seq x y z
N MET A 1 -12.27 -5.75 -19.59
CA MET A 1 -12.35 -4.89 -18.39
C MET A 1 -11.45 -5.48 -17.31
N LYS A 2 -10.62 -4.65 -16.68
CA LYS A 2 -9.72 -5.08 -15.62
C LYS A 2 -9.51 -3.91 -14.64
N ILE A 3 -9.08 -4.22 -13.41
CA ILE A 3 -8.69 -3.19 -12.46
C ILE A 3 -7.34 -2.60 -12.91
N ALA A 4 -7.32 -1.32 -13.22
CA ALA A 4 -6.11 -0.62 -13.65
C ALA A 4 -5.22 -0.22 -12.48
N HIS A 5 -5.82 0.38 -11.45
CA HIS A 5 -5.12 0.72 -10.21
C HIS A 5 -6.06 0.69 -9.00
N VAL A 6 -5.47 0.60 -7.84
CA VAL A 6 -6.12 0.73 -6.53
C VAL A 6 -5.38 1.85 -5.80
N ALA A 7 -6.12 2.73 -5.13
CA ALA A 7 -5.53 3.90 -4.47
C ALA A 7 -5.72 3.84 -2.95
N LEU A 8 -4.73 4.37 -2.22
CA LEU A 8 -4.82 4.53 -0.78
C LEU A 8 -4.30 5.91 -0.34
N TRP A 9 -4.88 6.41 0.71
CA TRP A 9 -4.41 7.62 1.37
C TRP A 9 -3.41 7.31 2.47
N THR A 10 -2.37 8.14 2.59
CA THR A 10 -1.41 8.06 3.69
C THR A 10 -0.99 9.46 4.13
N ARG A 11 -0.63 9.60 5.40
CA ARG A 11 0.01 10.81 5.92
C ARG A 11 1.51 10.81 5.71
N ASP A 12 2.11 9.64 5.43
CA ASP A 12 3.54 9.47 5.20
C ASP A 12 3.75 8.68 3.90
N ILE A 13 3.82 9.41 2.80
CA ILE A 13 3.94 8.80 1.48
C ILE A 13 5.28 8.06 1.31
N ASP A 14 6.35 8.59 1.87
CA ASP A 14 7.68 7.97 1.75
C ASP A 14 7.73 6.63 2.49
N ALA A 15 7.16 6.56 3.68
CA ALA A 15 7.07 5.32 4.44
C ALA A 15 6.25 4.26 3.71
N GLN A 16 5.14 4.65 3.09
CA GLN A 16 4.31 3.73 2.32
C GLN A 16 5.04 3.23 1.07
N VAL A 17 5.64 4.11 0.31
CA VAL A 17 6.40 3.70 -0.88
C VAL A 17 7.53 2.74 -0.48
N THR A 18 8.27 3.06 0.58
CA THR A 18 9.34 2.21 1.10
C THR A 18 8.82 0.83 1.53
N PHE A 19 7.65 0.77 2.18
CA PHE A 19 7.01 -0.49 2.56
C PHE A 19 6.77 -1.40 1.34
N TRP A 20 6.16 -0.87 0.29
CA TRP A 20 5.86 -1.65 -0.92
C TRP A 20 7.12 -2.08 -1.66
N GLN A 21 8.17 -1.24 -1.66
CA GLN A 21 9.46 -1.60 -2.23
C GLN A 21 10.14 -2.73 -1.45
N ARG A 22 10.17 -2.62 -0.12
CA ARG A 22 10.89 -3.57 0.72
C ARG A 22 10.23 -4.95 0.81
N TYR A 23 8.90 -5.00 0.93
CA TYR A 23 8.17 -6.25 1.16
C TYR A 23 7.71 -6.93 -0.11
N PHE A 24 7.42 -6.18 -1.15
CA PHE A 24 6.76 -6.70 -2.35
C PHE A 24 7.50 -6.35 -3.64
N ASP A 25 8.75 -5.93 -3.54
CA ASP A 25 9.59 -5.56 -4.69
C ASP A 25 8.91 -4.54 -5.62
N GLY A 26 8.14 -3.64 -5.04
CA GLY A 26 7.43 -2.60 -5.78
C GLY A 26 8.39 -1.63 -6.47
N VAL A 27 8.01 -1.19 -7.64
CA VAL A 27 8.74 -0.17 -8.40
C VAL A 27 7.93 1.11 -8.39
N ALA A 28 8.45 2.14 -7.71
CA ALA A 28 7.81 3.44 -7.62
C ALA A 28 8.19 4.31 -8.82
N GLY A 29 7.18 4.93 -9.45
CA GLY A 29 7.37 5.99 -10.40
C GLY A 29 7.72 7.32 -9.71
N GLU A 30 7.97 8.35 -10.51
CA GLU A 30 8.23 9.69 -9.99
C GLU A 30 7.04 10.24 -9.22
N GLN A 31 7.30 11.11 -8.26
CA GLN A 31 6.26 11.80 -7.53
C GLN A 31 5.47 12.74 -8.44
N TYR A 32 4.17 12.57 -8.45
CA TYR A 32 3.23 13.52 -9.04
C TYR A 32 2.84 14.57 -8.01
N VAL A 33 2.87 15.84 -8.41
CA VAL A 33 2.40 16.98 -7.62
C VAL A 33 1.28 17.66 -8.39
N SER A 34 0.09 17.73 -7.80
CA SER A 34 -1.06 18.33 -8.47
C SER A 34 -0.94 19.85 -8.57
N ARG A 35 -1.25 20.38 -9.75
CA ARG A 35 -1.37 21.84 -9.95
C ARG A 35 -2.72 22.39 -9.51
N ASN A 36 -3.76 21.56 -9.58
CA ASN A 36 -5.14 21.98 -9.34
C ASN A 36 -5.62 21.70 -7.92
N ARG A 37 -4.89 20.89 -7.18
CA ARG A 37 -5.25 20.49 -5.83
C ARG A 37 -4.04 20.69 -4.90
N PRO A 38 -3.96 21.85 -4.21
CA PRO A 38 -2.80 22.20 -3.40
C PRO A 38 -2.48 21.12 -2.35
N GLY A 39 -1.20 20.74 -2.28
CA GLY A 39 -0.72 19.74 -1.33
C GLY A 39 -0.99 18.28 -1.72
N PHE A 40 -1.72 18.00 -2.80
CA PHE A 40 -1.89 16.64 -3.29
C PHE A 40 -0.60 16.14 -3.94
N VAL A 41 -0.12 15.01 -3.46
CA VAL A 41 1.01 14.28 -4.04
C VAL A 41 0.66 12.80 -4.18
N SER A 42 1.24 12.13 -5.16
CA SER A 42 1.07 10.69 -5.33
C SER A 42 2.29 10.02 -5.94
N HIS A 43 2.38 8.72 -5.70
CA HIS A 43 3.28 7.81 -6.42
C HIS A 43 2.47 6.62 -6.91
N PHE A 44 2.73 6.20 -8.14
CA PHE A 44 2.30 4.90 -8.62
C PHE A 44 3.38 3.86 -8.33
N VAL A 45 3.00 2.77 -7.70
CA VAL A 45 3.88 1.65 -7.40
C VAL A 45 3.40 0.44 -8.19
N SER A 46 4.27 -0.08 -9.03
CA SER A 46 4.01 -1.28 -9.83
C SER A 46 4.54 -2.52 -9.10
N LEU A 47 3.72 -3.57 -9.06
CA LEU A 47 4.14 -4.90 -8.67
C LEU A 47 4.45 -5.72 -9.92
N ALA A 48 4.93 -6.96 -9.76
CA ALA A 48 5.31 -7.82 -10.89
C ALA A 48 4.17 -8.05 -11.88
N ALA A 49 2.94 -8.07 -11.38
CA ALA A 49 1.72 -8.22 -12.19
C ALA A 49 0.52 -7.61 -11.47
N GLY A 50 -0.59 -7.47 -12.19
CA GLY A 50 -1.83 -6.93 -11.65
C GLY A 50 -1.92 -5.41 -11.69
N PRO A 51 -2.88 -4.82 -10.95
CA PRO A 51 -3.07 -3.38 -10.94
C PRO A 51 -1.91 -2.67 -10.26
N THR A 52 -1.67 -1.41 -10.63
CA THR A 52 -0.75 -0.55 -9.89
C THR A 52 -1.41 -0.05 -8.60
N LEU A 53 -0.58 0.35 -7.66
CA LEU A 53 -1.01 1.02 -6.44
C LEU A 53 -0.75 2.52 -6.60
N GLU A 54 -1.77 3.33 -6.39
CA GLU A 54 -1.60 4.78 -6.28
C GLU A 54 -1.54 5.15 -4.80
N ILE A 55 -0.37 5.58 -4.36
CA ILE A 55 -0.15 6.04 -2.98
C ILE A 55 -0.34 7.55 -2.98
N MET A 56 -1.32 8.03 -2.22
CA MET A 56 -1.73 9.44 -2.26
C MET A 56 -1.63 10.09 -0.89
N SER A 57 -1.28 11.36 -0.87
CA SER A 57 -1.30 12.17 0.34
C SER A 57 -1.89 13.56 0.07
N LEU A 58 -2.52 14.09 1.10
CA LEU A 58 -3.03 15.46 1.17
C LEU A 58 -2.73 16.02 2.55
N PRO A 59 -2.59 17.36 2.70
CA PRO A 59 -2.70 17.99 4.01
C PRO A 59 -4.08 17.69 4.63
N ASP A 60 -4.14 17.61 5.94
CA ASP A 60 -5.39 17.52 6.69
C ASP A 60 -6.25 16.26 6.43
N LEU A 61 -5.62 15.14 6.07
CA LEU A 61 -6.32 13.87 6.00
C LEU A 61 -6.92 13.49 7.35
N LEU A 62 -8.18 13.07 7.33
CA LEU A 62 -8.84 12.54 8.53
C LEU A 62 -8.21 11.21 8.93
N SER A 63 -8.13 10.96 10.23
CA SER A 63 -7.67 9.68 10.75
C SER A 63 -8.61 8.55 10.33
N ALA A 64 -8.06 7.37 10.04
CA ALA A 64 -8.86 6.17 9.89
C ALA A 64 -9.54 5.86 11.24
N GLU A 65 -10.84 5.58 11.20
CA GLU A 65 -11.53 5.06 12.36
C GLU A 65 -11.04 3.64 12.65
N GLN A 66 -10.90 3.31 13.93
CA GLN A 66 -10.43 2.00 14.36
C GLN A 66 -11.50 0.90 14.30
N ALA A 67 -12.71 1.21 13.86
CA ALA A 67 -13.75 0.22 13.66
C ALA A 67 -13.31 -0.78 12.59
N SER A 68 -13.25 -2.07 12.97
CA SER A 68 -12.74 -3.12 12.09
C SER A 68 -13.69 -3.48 10.96
N GLU A 69 -15.00 -3.31 11.17
CA GLU A 69 -16.01 -3.78 10.24
C GLU A 69 -17.00 -2.68 9.92
N ARG A 70 -16.98 -2.22 8.67
CA ARG A 70 -17.89 -1.18 8.18
C ARG A 70 -18.05 -1.23 6.67
N VAL A 71 -19.07 -0.61 6.16
CA VAL A 71 -19.33 -0.55 4.72
C VAL A 71 -18.14 0.08 4.00
N GLY A 72 -17.67 -0.55 2.93
CA GLY A 72 -16.56 -0.13 2.11
C GLY A 72 -15.56 -1.26 1.84
N TRP A 73 -14.36 -0.89 1.46
CA TRP A 73 -13.27 -1.84 1.23
C TRP A 73 -12.79 -2.44 2.55
N ALA A 74 -12.66 -3.76 2.59
CA ALA A 74 -12.18 -4.47 3.78
C ALA A 74 -10.65 -4.61 3.79
N HIS A 75 -10.07 -5.15 2.74
CA HIS A 75 -8.63 -5.39 2.61
C HIS A 75 -8.22 -5.61 1.15
N ILE A 76 -6.92 -5.67 0.93
CA ILE A 76 -6.32 -6.13 -0.32
C ILE A 76 -5.56 -7.42 -0.03
N ALA A 77 -5.81 -8.47 -0.81
CA ALA A 77 -5.06 -9.71 -0.74
C ALA A 77 -4.01 -9.74 -1.84
N LEU A 78 -2.81 -10.13 -1.48
CA LEU A 78 -1.69 -10.26 -2.41
C LEU A 78 -1.32 -11.73 -2.58
N SER A 79 -1.23 -12.18 -3.83
CA SER A 79 -0.61 -13.46 -4.13
C SER A 79 0.90 -13.26 -4.23
N VAL A 80 1.64 -13.92 -3.36
CA VAL A 80 3.11 -13.80 -3.30
C VAL A 80 3.83 -15.04 -3.83
N GLY A 81 3.09 -15.95 -4.44
CA GLY A 81 3.60 -17.19 -5.01
C GLY A 81 3.40 -18.38 -4.08
N GLU A 82 4.48 -19.04 -3.73
CA GLU A 82 4.44 -20.27 -2.93
C GLU A 82 4.19 -20.00 -1.44
N GLU A 83 3.65 -21.00 -0.74
CA GLU A 83 3.39 -20.96 0.71
C GLU A 83 4.64 -20.57 1.51
N SER A 84 5.80 -21.10 1.12
CA SER A 84 7.07 -20.74 1.75
C SER A 84 7.37 -19.24 1.72
N ARG A 85 6.91 -18.55 0.67
CA ARG A 85 7.06 -17.08 0.57
C ARG A 85 6.18 -16.36 1.56
N VAL A 86 4.97 -16.87 1.79
CA VAL A 86 4.06 -16.34 2.84
C VAL A 86 4.74 -16.43 4.20
N ASP A 87 5.29 -17.60 4.53
CA ASP A 87 5.97 -17.83 5.81
C ASP A 87 7.18 -16.92 5.99
N GLN A 88 8.02 -16.75 4.95
CA GLN A 88 9.17 -15.85 4.98
C GLN A 88 8.77 -14.39 5.22
N LEU A 89 7.74 -13.91 4.53
CA LEU A 89 7.24 -12.56 4.70
C LEU A 89 6.63 -12.35 6.08
N ALA A 90 5.87 -13.34 6.58
CA ALA A 90 5.30 -13.30 7.92
C ALA A 90 6.39 -13.25 9.00
N GLN A 91 7.43 -14.07 8.87
CA GLN A 91 8.56 -14.08 9.79
C GLN A 91 9.27 -12.72 9.80
N ARG A 92 9.53 -12.15 8.64
CA ARG A 92 10.14 -10.83 8.51
C ARG A 92 9.26 -9.74 9.13
N ALA A 93 7.96 -9.77 8.84
CA ALA A 93 7.00 -8.82 9.40
C ALA A 93 6.90 -8.93 10.93
N GLN A 94 7.01 -10.16 11.46
CA GLN A 94 7.05 -10.38 12.91
C GLN A 94 8.30 -9.76 13.53
N GLN A 95 9.47 -9.98 12.93
CA GLN A 95 10.74 -9.41 13.40
C GLN A 95 10.73 -7.88 13.38
N GLU A 96 10.06 -7.29 12.40
CA GLU A 96 9.94 -5.85 12.25
C GLU A 96 8.73 -5.25 13.01
N GLY A 97 7.95 -6.07 13.70
CA GLY A 97 6.85 -5.62 14.56
C GLY A 97 5.59 -5.15 13.84
N ILE A 98 5.39 -5.56 12.58
CA ILE A 98 4.24 -5.15 11.77
C ILE A 98 3.26 -6.26 11.44
N LEU A 99 3.55 -7.50 11.87
CA LEU A 99 2.65 -8.62 11.68
C LEU A 99 1.48 -8.53 12.66
N GLN A 100 0.24 -8.53 12.14
CA GLN A 100 -0.96 -8.54 12.98
C GLN A 100 -1.37 -9.95 13.39
N ALA A 101 -1.30 -10.89 12.46
CA ALA A 101 -1.67 -12.28 12.71
C ALA A 101 -0.78 -13.21 11.90
N ALA A 102 -0.46 -14.36 12.46
CA ALA A 102 0.28 -15.39 11.74
C ALA A 102 -0.58 -15.99 10.62
N PRO A 103 0.04 -16.42 9.52
CA PRO A 103 -0.67 -17.10 8.45
C PRO A 103 -1.25 -18.44 8.87
#